data_592f22b959c7ee69c84ba832dff857e6
#
_entry.id   592f22b959c7ee69c84ba832dff857e6
#
_cell.length_a   1.000
_cell.length_b   1.000
_cell.length_c   1.000
_cell.angle_alpha   90.00
_cell.angle_beta   90.00
_cell.angle_gamma   90.00
#
_symmetry.space_group_name_H-M   'P 1'
#
loop_
_entity.id
_entity.type
_entity.pdbx_description
1 polymer ?
#
loop_
_entity_poly.entity_id
_entity_poly.type
_entity_poly.pdbx_seq_one_letter_code
_entity_poly.pdbx_strand_id
1 'polypeptide(L)'
;MQNNDQEILIWRSEYNINNFKIDSEHQKLFAIAREAINVTKLKDDIEINTKLKEIITKLFDYVNYHFKNEEEYMTEISYPESSNHKILHENILEMLKELISNINTLELDQIQKTLQEFIENYIIKHILNDDKRILLWNTSLDDLKTNFGWKDIYSLDNQKLDDEHKTLFKIAEEAFAVVEPELKHEKIKTVLNKLLNFRT
;
A
#
# COMPACT_ATOMS: atom_id res chain seq x y z
N MET A 1 7.78 -23.37 8.90
CA MET A 1 7.16 -22.03 8.85
C MET A 1 8.16 -20.92 8.48
N GLN A 2 9.24 -21.23 7.72
CA GLN A 2 10.35 -20.28 7.49
C GLN A 2 10.41 -19.68 6.07
N ASN A 3 9.50 -20.03 5.16
CA ASN A 3 9.57 -19.53 3.77
C ASN A 3 8.59 -18.38 3.43
N ASN A 4 7.70 -17.99 4.35
CA ASN A 4 6.66 -17.00 4.04
C ASN A 4 7.13 -15.54 4.23
N ASP A 5 8.08 -15.29 5.13
CA ASP A 5 8.49 -13.94 5.53
C ASP A 5 9.30 -13.19 4.45
N GLN A 6 9.99 -13.93 3.58
CA GLN A 6 10.77 -13.33 2.49
C GLN A 6 9.91 -12.97 1.27
N GLU A 7 8.79 -13.68 1.03
CA GLU A 7 7.88 -13.36 -0.08
C GLU A 7 7.09 -12.07 0.15
N ILE A 8 6.78 -11.72 1.41
CA ILE A 8 6.01 -10.53 1.76
C ILE A 8 6.76 -9.23 1.45
N LEU A 9 8.10 -9.25 1.52
CA LEU A 9 8.95 -8.07 1.32
C LEU A 9 9.56 -7.97 -0.10
N ILE A 10 9.01 -8.68 -1.08
CA ILE A 10 9.39 -8.53 -2.49
C ILE A 10 8.55 -7.42 -3.09
N TRP A 11 9.21 -6.40 -3.64
CA TRP A 11 8.53 -5.38 -4.42
C TRP A 11 7.89 -5.98 -5.67
N ARG A 12 6.66 -5.62 -5.93
CA ARG A 12 5.91 -6.03 -7.10
C ARG A 12 5.40 -4.79 -7.85
N SER A 13 5.32 -4.86 -9.17
CA SER A 13 4.85 -3.74 -9.99
C SER A 13 3.42 -3.29 -9.65
N GLU A 14 2.61 -4.18 -9.08
CA GLU A 14 1.26 -3.86 -8.61
C GLU A 14 1.24 -2.89 -7.42
N TYR A 15 2.39 -2.66 -6.77
CA TYR A 15 2.55 -1.69 -5.67
C TYR A 15 2.82 -0.27 -6.16
N ASN A 16 3.17 -0.10 -7.43
CA ASN A 16 3.45 1.22 -8.01
C ASN A 16 2.24 2.15 -7.90
N ILE A 17 2.50 3.42 -7.61
CA ILE A 17 1.53 4.52 -7.71
C ILE A 17 1.72 5.37 -8.96
N ASN A 18 2.52 4.87 -9.94
CA ASN A 18 2.86 5.53 -11.19
C ASN A 18 3.58 6.88 -11.02
N ASN A 19 4.25 7.08 -9.91
CA ASN A 19 5.21 8.15 -9.71
C ASN A 19 6.59 7.53 -9.52
N PHE A 20 7.48 7.68 -10.50
CA PHE A 20 8.79 7.03 -10.49
C PHE A 20 9.62 7.34 -9.23
N LYS A 21 9.57 8.57 -8.73
CA LYS A 21 10.28 8.97 -7.51
C LYS A 21 9.73 8.23 -6.29
N ILE A 22 8.42 8.31 -6.06
CA ILE A 22 7.75 7.66 -4.94
C ILE A 22 7.89 6.14 -5.01
N ASP A 23 7.68 5.54 -6.19
CA ASP A 23 7.84 4.09 -6.39
C ASP A 23 9.28 3.62 -6.10
N SER A 24 10.30 4.42 -6.45
CA SER A 24 11.69 4.12 -6.12
C SER A 24 11.96 4.22 -4.61
N GLU A 25 11.31 5.15 -3.94
CA GLU A 25 11.41 5.32 -2.48
C GLU A 25 10.72 4.16 -1.75
N HIS A 26 9.55 3.70 -2.20
CA HIS A 26 8.89 2.51 -1.70
C HIS A 26 9.78 1.26 -1.84
N GLN A 27 10.40 1.05 -3.00
CA GLN A 27 11.34 -0.06 -3.21
C GLN A 27 12.47 -0.03 -2.20
N LYS A 28 12.98 1.15 -1.86
CA LYS A 28 14.04 1.32 -0.88
C LYS A 28 13.55 1.06 0.55
N LEU A 29 12.32 1.44 0.89
CA LEU A 29 11.69 1.06 2.17
C LEU A 29 11.63 -0.45 2.32
N PHE A 30 11.18 -1.17 1.29
CA PHE A 30 11.17 -2.63 1.26
C PHE A 30 12.58 -3.23 1.42
N ALA A 31 13.60 -2.61 0.81
CA ALA A 31 14.99 -3.06 0.95
C ALA A 31 15.51 -2.90 2.38
N ILE A 32 15.25 -1.76 3.03
CA ILE A 32 15.62 -1.51 4.44
C ILE A 32 14.90 -2.49 5.38
N ALA A 33 13.61 -2.74 5.12
CA ALA A 33 12.82 -3.70 5.89
C ALA A 33 13.39 -5.14 5.79
N ARG A 34 13.77 -5.58 4.58
CA ARG A 34 14.45 -6.87 4.38
C ARG A 34 15.81 -6.93 5.09
N GLU A 35 16.57 -5.84 5.05
CA GLU A 35 17.85 -5.73 5.76
C GLU A 35 17.64 -5.96 7.26
N ALA A 36 16.63 -5.32 7.86
CA ALA A 36 16.28 -5.50 9.27
C ALA A 36 15.94 -6.95 9.62
N ILE A 37 15.07 -7.60 8.83
CA ILE A 37 14.71 -9.02 9.07
C ILE A 37 15.92 -9.94 8.88
N ASN A 38 16.80 -9.66 7.93
CA ASN A 38 17.99 -10.50 7.72
C ASN A 38 19.00 -10.40 8.87
N VAL A 39 19.14 -9.23 9.48
CA VAL A 39 20.01 -9.04 10.65
C VAL A 39 19.56 -9.91 11.83
N THR A 40 18.25 -10.08 12.01
CA THR A 40 17.72 -10.92 13.09
C THR A 40 18.10 -12.41 12.97
N LYS A 41 18.60 -12.84 11.80
CA LYS A 41 19.03 -14.22 11.53
C LYS A 41 20.54 -14.46 11.83
N LEU A 42 21.27 -13.43 12.24
CA LEU A 42 22.66 -13.57 12.68
C LEU A 42 22.73 -14.40 13.97
N LYS A 43 23.97 -14.83 14.36
CA LYS A 43 24.16 -15.71 15.52
C LYS A 43 24.63 -14.98 16.77
N ASP A 44 25.11 -13.77 16.63
CA ASP A 44 25.68 -12.97 17.73
C ASP A 44 24.68 -11.88 18.16
N ASP A 45 24.15 -12.00 19.37
CA ASP A 45 23.11 -11.11 19.89
C ASP A 45 23.61 -9.65 20.03
N ILE A 46 24.90 -9.43 20.32
CA ILE A 46 25.49 -8.10 20.44
C ILE A 46 25.56 -7.44 19.04
N GLU A 47 26.01 -8.22 18.05
CA GLU A 47 26.05 -7.77 16.66
C GLU A 47 24.63 -7.47 16.13
N ILE A 48 23.65 -8.34 16.43
CA ILE A 48 22.25 -8.15 16.05
C ILE A 48 21.72 -6.85 16.64
N ASN A 49 21.86 -6.64 17.96
CA ASN A 49 21.35 -5.43 18.61
C ASN A 49 21.95 -4.14 18.04
N THR A 50 23.26 -4.16 17.77
CA THR A 50 23.94 -2.99 17.21
C THR A 50 23.41 -2.68 15.81
N LYS A 51 23.35 -3.69 14.94
CA LYS A 51 22.87 -3.53 13.56
C LYS A 51 21.41 -3.17 13.49
N LEU A 52 20.55 -3.75 14.35
CA LEU A 52 19.13 -3.40 14.38
C LEU A 52 18.91 -1.93 14.73
N LYS A 53 19.63 -1.39 15.72
CA LYS A 53 19.55 0.03 16.06
C LYS A 53 19.93 0.93 14.89
N GLU A 54 20.99 0.60 14.17
CA GLU A 54 21.43 1.34 12.99
C GLU A 54 20.36 1.30 11.89
N ILE A 55 19.79 0.10 11.62
CA ILE A 55 18.78 -0.07 10.57
C ILE A 55 17.47 0.62 10.94
N ILE A 56 17.02 0.53 12.20
CA ILE A 56 15.78 1.18 12.63
C ILE A 56 15.93 2.70 12.57
N THR A 57 17.11 3.24 12.95
CA THR A 57 17.39 4.67 12.77
C THR A 57 17.36 5.05 11.28
N LYS A 58 18.02 4.28 10.44
CA LYS A 58 18.00 4.46 8.98
C LYS A 58 16.57 4.37 8.41
N LEU A 59 15.75 3.46 8.93
CA LEU A 59 14.34 3.34 8.54
C LEU A 59 13.55 4.59 8.91
N PHE A 60 13.72 5.09 10.13
CA PHE A 60 13.06 6.32 10.59
C PHE A 60 13.41 7.52 9.72
N ASP A 61 14.70 7.76 9.47
CA ASP A 61 15.16 8.87 8.64
C ASP A 61 14.59 8.75 7.22
N TYR A 62 14.56 7.53 6.69
CA TYR A 62 14.10 7.29 5.33
C TYR A 62 12.56 7.39 5.20
N VAL A 63 11.80 6.88 6.17
CA VAL A 63 10.33 7.05 6.22
C VAL A 63 9.97 8.53 6.29
N ASN A 64 10.65 9.30 7.14
CA ASN A 64 10.42 10.75 7.26
C ASN A 64 10.73 11.50 5.96
N TYR A 65 11.82 11.14 5.29
CA TYR A 65 12.19 11.70 3.98
C TYR A 65 11.14 11.36 2.91
N HIS A 66 10.71 10.09 2.85
CA HIS A 66 9.72 9.61 1.91
C HIS A 66 8.37 10.31 2.09
N PHE A 67 7.83 10.35 3.31
CA PHE A 67 6.55 11.00 3.58
C PHE A 67 6.54 12.48 3.20
N LYS A 68 7.65 13.17 3.42
CA LYS A 68 7.77 14.56 2.97
C LYS A 68 7.66 14.69 1.45
N ASN A 69 8.34 13.82 0.69
CA ASN A 69 8.28 13.83 -0.77
C ASN A 69 6.88 13.48 -1.29
N GLU A 70 6.21 12.55 -0.63
CA GLU A 70 4.85 12.17 -1.00
C GLU A 70 3.83 13.28 -0.68
N GLU A 71 3.97 13.96 0.45
CA GLU A 71 3.16 15.13 0.80
C GLU A 71 3.35 16.29 -0.20
N GLU A 72 4.58 16.49 -0.67
CA GLU A 72 4.86 17.45 -1.75
C GLU A 72 4.13 17.02 -3.04
N TYR A 73 4.23 15.75 -3.42
CA TYR A 73 3.54 15.21 -4.60
C TYR A 73 2.02 15.31 -4.48
N MET A 74 1.42 14.96 -3.34
CA MET A 74 -0.01 15.14 -3.10
C MET A 74 -0.47 16.58 -3.27
N THR A 75 0.38 17.53 -2.87
CA THR A 75 0.12 18.96 -3.05
C THR A 75 0.16 19.35 -4.53
N GLU A 76 1.15 18.88 -5.28
CA GLU A 76 1.30 19.14 -6.71
C GLU A 76 0.07 18.68 -7.51
N ILE A 77 -0.45 17.48 -7.21
CA ILE A 77 -1.63 16.92 -7.88
C ILE A 77 -2.98 17.36 -7.28
N SER A 78 -2.96 18.24 -6.29
CA SER A 78 -4.15 18.70 -5.56
C SER A 78 -5.00 17.53 -5.00
N TYR A 79 -4.35 16.55 -4.36
CA TYR A 79 -5.04 15.40 -3.78
C TYR A 79 -5.96 15.83 -2.63
N PRO A 80 -7.29 15.55 -2.70
CA PRO A 80 -8.25 16.11 -1.75
C PRO A 80 -8.13 15.56 -0.33
N GLU A 81 -7.61 14.32 -0.18
CA GLU A 81 -7.44 13.65 1.11
C GLU A 81 -6.03 13.88 1.71
N SER A 82 -5.24 14.80 1.16
CA SER A 82 -3.86 15.05 1.60
C SER A 82 -3.72 15.33 3.10
N SER A 83 -4.67 16.07 3.69
CA SER A 83 -4.65 16.36 5.13
C SER A 83 -4.88 15.12 5.99
N ASN A 84 -5.80 14.25 5.61
CA ASN A 84 -6.05 12.98 6.31
C ASN A 84 -4.87 12.02 6.14
N HIS A 85 -4.29 11.97 4.95
CA HIS A 85 -3.11 11.16 4.64
C HIS A 85 -1.89 11.58 5.47
N LYS A 86 -1.68 12.88 5.62
CA LYS A 86 -0.64 13.41 6.49
C LYS A 86 -0.78 12.98 7.96
N ILE A 87 -2.00 12.91 8.49
CA ILE A 87 -2.25 12.38 9.84
C ILE A 87 -1.82 10.91 9.94
N LEU A 88 -2.02 10.10 8.89
CA LEU A 88 -1.52 8.72 8.86
C LEU A 88 0.01 8.68 8.92
N HIS A 89 0.70 9.53 8.18
CA HIS A 89 2.16 9.67 8.24
C HIS A 89 2.66 10.03 9.64
N GLU A 90 2.03 11.01 10.27
CA GLU A 90 2.36 11.44 11.64
C GLU A 90 2.21 10.29 12.64
N ASN A 91 1.13 9.50 12.53
CA ASN A 91 0.89 8.33 13.37
C ASN A 91 1.95 7.24 13.16
N ILE A 92 2.31 6.95 11.91
CA ILE A 92 3.35 5.95 11.59
C ILE A 92 4.71 6.38 12.15
N LEU A 93 5.08 7.66 11.98
CA LEU A 93 6.32 8.20 12.53
C LEU A 93 6.35 8.16 14.07
N GLU A 94 5.23 8.42 14.73
CA GLU A 94 5.14 8.35 16.18
C GLU A 94 5.33 6.91 16.69
N MET A 95 4.69 5.92 16.06
CA MET A 95 4.91 4.51 16.38
C MET A 95 6.35 4.05 16.15
N LEU A 96 7.01 4.55 15.10
CA LEU A 96 8.41 4.23 14.85
C LEU A 96 9.34 4.87 15.89
N LYS A 97 9.05 6.09 16.36
CA LYS A 97 9.76 6.72 17.49
C LYS A 97 9.58 5.93 18.78
N GLU A 98 8.38 5.45 19.05
CA GLU A 98 8.11 4.62 20.22
C GLU A 98 8.92 3.31 20.17
N LEU A 99 8.96 2.65 19.01
CA LEU A 99 9.79 1.48 18.80
C LEU A 99 11.27 1.78 19.08
N ILE A 100 11.80 2.89 18.55
CA ILE A 100 13.18 3.31 18.78
C ILE A 100 13.44 3.55 20.27
N SER A 101 12.55 4.21 20.97
CA SER A 101 12.71 4.52 22.41
C SER A 101 12.76 3.27 23.27
N ASN A 102 12.01 2.24 22.88
CA ASN A 102 11.87 1.00 23.64
C ASN A 102 12.89 -0.08 23.27
N ILE A 103 13.65 0.09 22.20
CA ILE A 103 14.56 -0.94 21.67
C ILE A 103 15.61 -1.43 22.69
N ASN A 104 16.02 -0.55 23.63
CA ASN A 104 17.01 -0.92 24.66
C ASN A 104 16.40 -1.69 25.85
N THR A 105 15.08 -1.74 25.95
CA THR A 105 14.34 -2.36 27.05
C THR A 105 13.68 -3.69 26.65
N LEU A 106 13.65 -3.97 25.34
CA LEU A 106 13.04 -5.19 24.79
C LEU A 106 14.09 -6.27 24.60
N GLU A 107 13.69 -7.52 24.85
CA GLU A 107 14.46 -8.70 24.45
C GLU A 107 14.50 -8.81 22.91
N LEU A 108 15.52 -9.48 22.38
CA LEU A 108 15.74 -9.59 20.93
C LEU A 108 14.52 -10.11 20.18
N ASP A 109 13.88 -11.17 20.69
CA ASP A 109 12.68 -11.76 20.07
C ASP A 109 11.50 -10.76 20.02
N GLN A 110 11.38 -9.92 21.05
CA GLN A 110 10.37 -8.88 21.10
C GLN A 110 10.66 -7.78 20.07
N ILE A 111 11.93 -7.38 19.94
CA ILE A 111 12.36 -6.39 18.92
C ILE A 111 12.04 -6.91 17.52
N GLN A 112 12.40 -8.18 17.23
CA GLN A 112 12.14 -8.80 15.94
C GLN A 112 10.65 -8.80 15.60
N LYS A 113 9.82 -9.27 16.54
CA LYS A 113 8.37 -9.36 16.36
C LYS A 113 7.75 -7.98 16.17
N THR A 114 8.09 -7.01 17.03
CA THR A 114 7.55 -5.67 16.96
C THR A 114 7.95 -4.96 15.68
N LEU A 115 9.20 -5.14 15.22
CA LEU A 115 9.67 -4.58 13.95
C LEU A 115 8.96 -5.20 12.76
N GLN A 116 8.78 -6.52 12.75
CA GLN A 116 8.04 -7.21 11.70
C GLN A 116 6.59 -6.74 11.65
N GLU A 117 5.90 -6.70 12.79
CA GLU A 117 4.53 -6.19 12.89
C GLU A 117 4.42 -4.74 12.43
N PHE A 118 5.40 -3.90 12.76
CA PHE A 118 5.45 -2.52 12.30
C PHE A 118 5.57 -2.44 10.78
N ILE A 119 6.49 -3.17 10.17
CA ILE A 119 6.70 -3.17 8.73
C ILE A 119 5.43 -3.65 8.01
N GLU A 120 4.85 -4.77 8.43
CA GLU A 120 3.70 -5.37 7.77
C GLU A 120 2.42 -4.53 7.94
N ASN A 121 2.16 -4.05 9.15
CA ASN A 121 0.89 -3.41 9.48
C ASN A 121 0.86 -1.91 9.20
N TYR A 122 2.02 -1.25 9.16
CA TYR A 122 2.07 0.19 8.99
C TYR A 122 2.73 0.60 7.68
N ILE A 123 3.88 0.05 7.31
CA ILE A 123 4.54 0.44 6.06
C ILE A 123 3.87 -0.21 4.84
N ILE A 124 3.78 -1.55 4.82
CA ILE A 124 3.25 -2.27 3.66
C ILE A 124 1.77 -1.96 3.45
N LYS A 125 0.96 -2.00 4.51
CA LYS A 125 -0.47 -1.68 4.40
C LYS A 125 -0.71 -0.24 3.97
N HIS A 126 0.09 0.72 4.44
CA HIS A 126 0.00 2.12 4.01
C HIS A 126 0.22 2.22 2.50
N ILE A 127 1.33 1.67 2.01
CA ILE A 127 1.64 1.67 0.57
C ILE A 127 0.52 1.00 -0.26
N LEU A 128 0.01 -0.16 0.19
CA LEU A 128 -0.96 -0.92 -0.59
C LEU A 128 -2.39 -0.37 -0.52
N ASN A 129 -2.75 0.34 0.53
CA ASN A 129 -4.13 0.81 0.73
C ASN A 129 -4.27 2.33 0.58
N ASP A 130 -3.37 3.08 1.22
CA ASP A 130 -3.53 4.52 1.33
C ASP A 130 -2.87 5.24 0.14
N ASP A 131 -1.63 4.89 -0.23
CA ASP A 131 -0.94 5.50 -1.36
C ASP A 131 -1.57 5.11 -2.70
N LYS A 132 -2.19 3.92 -2.79
CA LYS A 132 -2.99 3.54 -3.97
C LYS A 132 -4.16 4.48 -4.26
N ARG A 133 -4.69 5.18 -3.27
CA ARG A 133 -5.73 6.19 -3.49
C ARG A 133 -5.18 7.40 -4.22
N ILE A 134 -3.91 7.74 -3.99
CA ILE A 134 -3.21 8.82 -4.72
C ILE A 134 -3.10 8.46 -6.20
N LEU A 135 -2.73 7.21 -6.51
CA LEU A 135 -2.74 6.70 -7.88
C LEU A 135 -4.11 6.84 -8.53
N LEU A 136 -5.17 6.37 -7.85
CA LEU A 136 -6.53 6.42 -8.37
C LEU A 136 -6.99 7.85 -8.64
N TRP A 137 -6.62 8.81 -7.78
CA TRP A 137 -6.90 10.22 -7.97
C TRP A 137 -6.21 10.79 -9.19
N ASN A 138 -4.93 10.46 -9.39
CA ASN A 138 -4.10 10.99 -10.48
C ASN A 138 -4.25 10.21 -11.80
N THR A 139 -5.01 9.10 -11.81
CA THR A 139 -5.26 8.32 -13.01
C THR A 139 -6.41 8.93 -13.81
N SER A 140 -6.21 9.16 -15.11
CA SER A 140 -7.27 9.68 -15.97
C SER A 140 -8.45 8.71 -16.04
N LEU A 141 -9.68 9.24 -16.26
CA LEU A 141 -10.86 8.39 -16.44
C LEU A 141 -10.71 7.42 -17.63
N ASP A 142 -9.99 7.82 -18.67
CA ASP A 142 -9.76 6.99 -19.85
C ASP A 142 -8.76 5.86 -19.56
N ASP A 143 -7.72 6.13 -18.75
CA ASP A 143 -6.79 5.11 -18.28
C ASP A 143 -7.49 4.13 -17.32
N LEU A 144 -8.34 4.63 -16.43
CA LEU A 144 -9.15 3.79 -15.55
C LEU A 144 -10.06 2.86 -16.37
N LYS A 145 -10.75 3.38 -17.40
CA LYS A 145 -11.58 2.55 -18.30
C LYS A 145 -10.78 1.47 -19.01
N THR A 146 -9.62 1.84 -19.55
CA THR A 146 -8.75 0.93 -20.31
C THR A 146 -8.18 -0.18 -19.43
N ASN A 147 -7.91 0.12 -18.16
CA ASN A 147 -7.29 -0.81 -17.23
C ASN A 147 -8.30 -1.60 -16.39
N PHE A 148 -9.57 -1.18 -16.36
CA PHE A 148 -10.58 -1.76 -15.47
C PHE A 148 -11.31 -2.97 -16.05
N GLY A 149 -11.12 -3.30 -17.32
CA GLY A 149 -11.76 -4.45 -17.97
C GLY A 149 -11.30 -5.79 -17.42
N TRP A 150 -12.12 -6.83 -17.64
CA TRP A 150 -11.74 -8.22 -17.35
C TRP A 150 -10.45 -8.60 -18.07
N LYS A 151 -9.56 -9.28 -17.37
CA LYS A 151 -8.33 -9.87 -17.92
C LYS A 151 -8.28 -11.35 -17.58
N ASP A 152 -7.77 -12.18 -18.48
CA ASP A 152 -7.72 -13.64 -18.28
C ASP A 152 -6.90 -14.04 -17.04
N ILE A 153 -5.95 -13.19 -16.60
CA ILE A 153 -5.22 -13.40 -15.35
C ILE A 153 -6.12 -13.41 -14.11
N TYR A 154 -7.35 -12.91 -14.21
CA TYR A 154 -8.34 -12.93 -13.12
C TYR A 154 -9.20 -14.20 -13.10
N SER A 155 -9.02 -15.08 -14.07
CA SER A 155 -9.74 -16.37 -14.14
C SER A 155 -9.39 -17.24 -12.93
N LEU A 156 -10.41 -17.85 -12.37
CA LEU A 156 -10.31 -18.86 -11.30
C LEU A 156 -10.42 -20.29 -11.85
N ASP A 157 -10.33 -20.47 -13.20
CA ASP A 157 -10.57 -21.73 -13.89
C ASP A 157 -11.95 -22.35 -13.55
N ASN A 158 -12.91 -21.50 -13.20
CA ASN A 158 -14.29 -21.85 -12.94
C ASN A 158 -15.22 -20.96 -13.78
N GLN A 159 -15.77 -21.53 -14.84
CA GLN A 159 -16.56 -20.80 -15.84
C GLN A 159 -17.69 -19.97 -15.21
N LYS A 160 -18.40 -20.53 -14.23
CA LYS A 160 -19.52 -19.83 -13.58
C LYS A 160 -19.03 -18.61 -12.79
N LEU A 161 -17.98 -18.76 -11.99
CA LEU A 161 -17.41 -17.67 -11.22
C LEU A 161 -16.79 -16.61 -12.13
N ASP A 162 -16.11 -17.03 -13.19
CA ASP A 162 -15.50 -16.11 -14.15
C ASP A 162 -16.56 -15.28 -14.88
N ASP A 163 -17.71 -15.89 -15.25
CA ASP A 163 -18.82 -15.16 -15.89
C ASP A 163 -19.50 -14.18 -14.93
N GLU A 164 -19.63 -14.55 -13.66
CA GLU A 164 -20.10 -13.65 -12.60
C GLU A 164 -19.12 -12.48 -12.41
N HIS A 165 -17.82 -12.73 -12.35
CA HIS A 165 -16.80 -11.69 -12.24
C HIS A 165 -16.77 -10.78 -13.48
N LYS A 166 -16.82 -11.34 -14.71
CA LYS A 166 -16.94 -10.55 -15.95
C LYS A 166 -18.14 -9.61 -15.93
N THR A 167 -19.25 -10.09 -15.38
CA THR A 167 -20.47 -9.28 -15.24
C THR A 167 -20.26 -8.13 -14.26
N LEU A 168 -19.58 -8.38 -13.12
CA LEU A 168 -19.24 -7.32 -12.17
C LEU A 168 -18.31 -6.27 -12.78
N PHE A 169 -17.27 -6.69 -13.53
CA PHE A 169 -16.39 -5.78 -14.25
C PHE A 169 -17.17 -4.90 -15.23
N LYS A 170 -18.10 -5.52 -16.00
CA LYS A 170 -18.94 -4.76 -16.95
C LYS A 170 -19.85 -3.74 -16.27
N ILE A 171 -20.45 -4.10 -15.12
CA ILE A 171 -21.27 -3.14 -14.34
C ILE A 171 -20.41 -1.98 -13.83
N ALA A 172 -19.18 -2.27 -13.38
CA ALA A 172 -18.26 -1.25 -12.91
C ALA A 172 -17.78 -0.33 -14.06
N GLU A 173 -17.50 -0.89 -15.26
CA GLU A 173 -17.19 -0.09 -16.46
C GLU A 173 -18.30 0.93 -16.78
N GLU A 174 -19.56 0.54 -16.61
CA GLU A 174 -20.69 1.46 -16.80
C GLU A 174 -20.65 2.66 -15.83
N ALA A 175 -20.08 2.51 -14.63
CA ALA A 175 -19.92 3.59 -13.67
C ALA A 175 -18.93 4.65 -14.16
N PHE A 176 -17.90 4.25 -14.92
CA PHE A 176 -16.88 5.14 -15.47
C PHE A 176 -17.30 5.78 -16.81
N ALA A 177 -18.42 5.36 -17.40
CA ALA A 177 -18.88 5.98 -18.64
C ALA A 177 -19.18 7.46 -18.41
N VAL A 178 -18.59 8.33 -19.26
CA VAL A 178 -18.80 9.77 -19.22
C VAL A 178 -20.28 10.09 -19.35
N VAL A 179 -20.81 10.87 -18.43
CA VAL A 179 -22.20 11.32 -18.43
C VAL A 179 -22.17 12.82 -18.18
N GLU A 180 -23.05 13.53 -18.85
CA GLU A 180 -23.30 14.93 -18.56
C GLU A 180 -23.55 15.13 -17.06
N PRO A 181 -23.02 16.22 -16.44
CA PRO A 181 -23.11 16.44 -15.00
C PRO A 181 -24.51 16.29 -14.43
N GLU A 182 -25.53 16.66 -15.19
CA GLU A 182 -26.94 16.60 -14.82
C GLU A 182 -27.47 15.16 -14.70
N LEU A 183 -26.91 14.24 -15.48
CA LEU A 183 -27.29 12.82 -15.50
C LEU A 183 -26.43 11.95 -14.57
N LYS A 184 -25.37 12.50 -14.01
CA LYS A 184 -24.40 11.76 -13.18
C LYS A 184 -25.06 11.05 -11.99
N HIS A 185 -25.97 11.75 -11.31
CA HIS A 185 -26.67 11.19 -10.13
C HIS A 185 -27.54 9.99 -10.49
N GLU A 186 -28.33 10.08 -11.55
CA GLU A 186 -29.20 8.99 -12.02
C GLU A 186 -28.38 7.78 -12.49
N LYS A 187 -27.23 8.01 -13.13
CA LYS A 187 -26.36 6.93 -13.56
C LYS A 187 -25.72 6.19 -12.39
N ILE A 188 -25.20 6.92 -11.39
CA ILE A 188 -24.67 6.33 -10.17
C ILE A 188 -25.74 5.47 -9.49
N LYS A 189 -26.97 5.97 -9.35
CA LYS A 189 -28.10 5.24 -8.79
C LYS A 189 -28.41 3.97 -9.58
N THR A 190 -28.37 4.04 -10.91
CA THR A 190 -28.58 2.87 -11.79
C THR A 190 -27.52 1.80 -11.59
N VAL A 191 -26.24 2.20 -11.53
CA VAL A 191 -25.12 1.26 -11.29
C VAL A 191 -25.21 0.63 -9.90
N LEU A 192 -25.49 1.41 -8.86
CA LEU A 192 -25.68 0.91 -7.52
C LEU A 192 -26.83 -0.11 -7.43
N ASN A 193 -27.94 0.14 -8.10
CA ASN A 193 -29.06 -0.81 -8.17
C ASN A 193 -28.66 -2.12 -8.88
N LYS A 194 -27.88 -2.05 -9.96
CA LYS A 194 -27.36 -3.25 -10.64
C LYS A 194 -26.46 -4.07 -9.70
N LEU A 195 -25.57 -3.40 -8.96
CA LEU A 195 -24.68 -4.07 -8.00
C LEU A 195 -25.45 -4.69 -6.83
N LEU A 196 -26.49 -4.02 -6.32
CA LEU A 196 -27.33 -4.56 -5.25
C LEU A 196 -28.14 -5.79 -5.70
N ASN A 197 -28.64 -5.77 -6.95
CA ASN A 197 -29.43 -6.87 -7.50
C ASN A 197 -28.56 -8.03 -8.03
N PHE A 198 -27.27 -7.87 -8.11
CA PHE A 198 -26.34 -8.91 -8.54
C PHE A 198 -26.21 -10.05 -7.48
N ARG A 199 -26.61 -9.78 -6.21
CA ARG A 199 -26.57 -10.76 -5.10
C ARG A 199 -27.81 -11.67 -4.98
N THR A 200 -28.82 -11.47 -5.77
CA THR A 200 -30.04 -12.29 -5.78
C THR A 200 -30.03 -13.27 -6.93
#